data_5857f4a1488c74df52d379756ea45bff
#
_entry.id   5857f4a1488c74df52d379756ea45bff
#
_cell.length_a   1.000
_cell.length_b   1.000
_cell.length_c   1.000
_cell.angle_alpha   90.00
_cell.angle_beta   90.00
_cell.angle_gamma   90.00
#
_symmetry.space_group_name_H-M   'P 1'
#
loop_
_entity.id
_entity.type
_entity.pdbx_description
1 polymer ?
#
loop_
_entity_poly.entity_id
_entity_poly.type
_entity_poly.pdbx_seq_one_letter_code
_entity_poly.pdbx_strand_id
1 'polypeptide(L)'
;PIFGQAQYAQIPMAVVGIVMKFFQIVISVAIGMAAGCIPIVGYNMGAGHCGRVKKLFALLLGAEAFVGVLSLLIVEGFPGQLIAVFGASGESVYYTEFAVRAFRVYLCMIVLACINKAAFIFLQAMGRAFASTLLSMIREVVFGVGLALLLPPFFGLNGVLYSMPVADVLTFFASVVVIGFTWRFLRRDDVA
;
A
#
# COMPACT_ATOMS: atom_id res chain seq x y z
N PRO A 1 3.79 -8.73 -39.53
CA PRO A 1 4.07 -10.00 -38.92
C PRO A 1 3.43 -10.09 -37.54
N ILE A 2 2.40 -10.92 -37.46
CA ILE A 2 1.47 -11.07 -36.31
C ILE A 2 2.18 -11.64 -35.07
N PHE A 3 3.27 -12.36 -35.25
CA PHE A 3 4.04 -13.00 -34.16
C PHE A 3 4.82 -12.00 -33.26
N GLY A 4 5.26 -10.86 -33.78
CA GLY A 4 5.96 -9.85 -32.97
C GLY A 4 5.06 -9.09 -31.99
N GLN A 5 3.80 -8.88 -32.35
CA GLN A 5 2.85 -8.14 -31.49
C GLN A 5 2.41 -8.93 -30.26
N ALA A 6 2.24 -10.25 -30.37
CA ALA A 6 1.85 -11.11 -29.25
C ALA A 6 2.95 -11.17 -28.16
N GLN A 7 4.22 -11.20 -28.56
CA GLN A 7 5.36 -11.23 -27.64
C GLN A 7 5.49 -9.91 -26.87
N TYR A 8 5.27 -8.76 -27.53
CA TYR A 8 5.27 -7.45 -26.86
C TYR A 8 4.07 -7.25 -25.92
N ALA A 9 2.94 -7.88 -26.17
CA ALA A 9 1.77 -7.82 -25.31
C ALA A 9 1.94 -8.56 -23.99
N GLN A 10 2.80 -9.58 -23.91
CA GLN A 10 3.07 -10.34 -22.69
C GLN A 10 4.03 -9.64 -21.74
N ILE A 11 4.92 -8.78 -22.25
CA ILE A 11 5.91 -8.04 -21.46
C ILE A 11 5.28 -7.21 -20.34
N PRO A 12 4.26 -6.37 -20.57
CA PRO A 12 3.64 -5.58 -19.52
C PRO A 12 3.06 -6.42 -18.37
N MET A 13 2.46 -7.57 -18.69
CA MET A 13 1.88 -8.47 -17.70
C MET A 13 2.96 -9.09 -16.82
N ALA A 14 4.06 -9.56 -17.41
CA ALA A 14 5.20 -10.12 -16.69
C ALA A 14 5.84 -9.08 -15.78
N VAL A 15 6.06 -7.86 -16.28
CA VAL A 15 6.64 -6.74 -15.52
C VAL A 15 5.76 -6.35 -14.34
N VAL A 16 4.46 -6.17 -14.54
CA VAL A 16 3.52 -5.85 -13.45
C VAL A 16 3.54 -6.95 -12.40
N GLY A 17 3.61 -8.22 -12.81
CA GLY A 17 3.75 -9.35 -11.88
C GLY A 17 4.98 -9.27 -10.99
N ILE A 18 6.12 -8.83 -11.53
CA ILE A 18 7.37 -8.64 -10.76
C ILE A 18 7.24 -7.47 -9.79
N VAL A 19 6.71 -6.35 -10.25
CA VAL A 19 6.47 -5.17 -9.41
C VAL A 19 5.54 -5.50 -8.24
N MET A 20 4.48 -6.26 -8.50
CA MET A 20 3.55 -6.72 -7.45
C MET A 20 4.22 -7.65 -6.44
N LYS A 21 5.16 -8.52 -6.84
CA LYS A 21 5.92 -9.34 -5.89
C LYS A 21 6.75 -8.49 -4.92
N PHE A 22 7.45 -7.49 -5.43
CA PHE A 22 8.20 -6.56 -4.57
C PHE A 22 7.25 -5.81 -3.63
N PHE A 23 6.16 -5.25 -4.16
CA PHE A 23 5.12 -4.61 -3.36
C PHE A 23 4.63 -5.52 -2.24
N GLN A 24 4.36 -6.80 -2.54
CA GLN A 24 3.84 -7.76 -1.56
C GLN A 24 4.85 -8.07 -0.46
N ILE A 25 6.15 -8.11 -0.76
CA ILE A 25 7.20 -8.27 0.25
C ILE A 25 7.18 -7.08 1.22
N VAL A 26 7.16 -5.85 0.70
CA VAL A 26 7.15 -4.64 1.54
C VAL A 26 5.89 -4.58 2.42
N ILE A 27 4.72 -4.83 1.82
CA ILE A 27 3.45 -4.83 2.55
C ILE A 27 3.39 -5.95 3.60
N SER A 28 4.03 -7.10 3.36
CA SER A 28 4.10 -8.17 4.37
C SER A 28 4.91 -7.75 5.60
N VAL A 29 5.99 -6.99 5.42
CA VAL A 29 6.74 -6.40 6.54
C VAL A 29 5.86 -5.41 7.31
N ALA A 30 5.17 -4.51 6.60
CA ALA A 30 4.25 -3.55 7.19
C ALA A 30 3.15 -4.26 8.01
N ILE A 31 2.47 -5.26 7.43
CA ILE A 31 1.45 -6.05 8.13
C ILE A 31 2.03 -6.72 9.38
N GLY A 32 3.23 -7.28 9.29
CA GLY A 32 3.90 -7.93 10.43
C GLY A 32 4.14 -6.97 11.59
N MET A 33 4.64 -5.76 11.31
CA MET A 33 4.86 -4.72 12.33
C MET A 33 3.54 -4.26 12.96
N ALA A 34 2.54 -3.96 12.14
CA ALA A 34 1.23 -3.54 12.62
C ALA A 34 0.53 -4.64 13.45
N ALA A 35 0.62 -5.90 13.02
CA ALA A 35 0.07 -7.04 13.75
C ALA A 35 0.74 -7.24 15.10
N GLY A 36 2.05 -7.00 15.22
CA GLY A 36 2.77 -7.02 16.51
C GLY A 36 2.26 -5.99 17.50
N CYS A 37 1.65 -4.90 17.06
CA CYS A 37 1.05 -3.89 17.94
C CYS A 37 -0.34 -4.30 18.48
N ILE A 38 -1.03 -5.27 17.88
CA ILE A 38 -2.41 -5.65 18.26
C ILE A 38 -2.57 -5.93 19.76
N PRO A 39 -1.77 -6.83 20.39
CA PRO A 39 -1.96 -7.15 21.79
C PRO A 39 -1.70 -5.95 22.70
N ILE A 40 -0.72 -5.10 22.36
CA ILE A 40 -0.37 -3.92 23.15
C ILE A 40 -1.48 -2.87 23.08
N VAL A 41 -2.02 -2.65 21.89
CA VAL A 41 -3.13 -1.71 21.66
C VAL A 41 -4.39 -2.21 22.36
N GLY A 42 -4.74 -3.49 22.18
CA GLY A 42 -5.92 -4.09 22.82
C GLY A 42 -5.87 -4.01 24.34
N TYR A 43 -4.72 -4.32 24.95
CA TYR A 43 -4.53 -4.20 26.39
C TYR A 43 -4.73 -2.74 26.88
N ASN A 44 -4.08 -1.77 26.23
CA ASN A 44 -4.18 -0.36 26.64
C ASN A 44 -5.58 0.23 26.38
N MET A 45 -6.28 -0.25 25.36
CA MET A 45 -7.68 0.12 25.11
C MET A 45 -8.58 -0.42 26.22
N GLY A 46 -8.46 -1.69 26.57
CA GLY A 46 -9.24 -2.30 27.67
C GLY A 46 -8.95 -1.71 29.05
N ALA A 47 -7.76 -1.18 29.25
CA ALA A 47 -7.36 -0.49 30.48
C ALA A 47 -7.69 1.01 30.50
N GLY A 48 -8.34 1.56 29.47
CA GLY A 48 -8.69 2.98 29.37
C GLY A 48 -7.51 3.93 29.14
N HIS A 49 -6.32 3.41 28.77
CA HIS A 49 -5.12 4.22 28.58
C HIS A 49 -5.04 4.85 27.18
N CYS A 50 -6.03 5.67 26.79
CA CYS A 50 -6.12 6.26 25.45
C CYS A 50 -4.91 7.10 25.04
N GLY A 51 -4.24 7.74 25.99
CA GLY A 51 -3.01 8.49 25.74
C GLY A 51 -1.84 7.61 25.27
N ARG A 52 -1.72 6.37 25.80
CA ARG A 52 -0.73 5.39 25.34
C ARG A 52 -1.07 4.85 23.96
N VAL A 53 -2.34 4.58 23.71
CA VAL A 53 -2.82 4.12 22.40
C VAL A 53 -2.49 5.14 21.29
N LYS A 54 -2.66 6.45 21.55
CA LYS A 54 -2.26 7.52 20.61
C LYS A 54 -0.76 7.53 20.33
N LYS A 55 0.07 7.35 21.38
CA LYS A 55 1.54 7.28 21.20
C LYS A 55 1.94 6.05 20.39
N LEU A 56 1.33 4.88 20.67
CA LEU A 56 1.57 3.65 19.90
C LEU A 56 1.20 3.82 18.43
N PHE A 57 0.08 4.48 18.15
CA PHE A 57 -0.32 4.78 16.78
C PHE A 57 0.70 5.66 16.06
N ALA A 58 1.14 6.75 16.69
CA ALA A 58 2.15 7.63 16.10
C ALA A 58 3.48 6.92 15.85
N LEU A 59 3.93 6.06 16.80
CA LEU A 59 5.14 5.25 16.65
C LEU A 59 5.00 4.25 15.49
N LEU A 60 3.85 3.57 15.40
CA LEU A 60 3.57 2.64 14.32
C LEU A 60 3.59 3.35 12.97
N LEU A 61 2.90 4.48 12.83
CA LEU A 61 2.91 5.26 11.58
C LEU A 61 4.32 5.72 11.21
N GLY A 62 5.14 6.13 12.19
CA GLY A 62 6.53 6.51 11.95
C GLY A 62 7.38 5.34 11.44
N ALA A 63 7.23 4.16 12.05
CA ALA A 63 7.93 2.94 11.63
C ALA A 63 7.49 2.49 10.21
N GLU A 64 6.20 2.54 9.94
CA GLU A 64 5.66 2.20 8.60
C GLU A 64 6.11 3.20 7.53
N ALA A 65 6.09 4.49 7.86
CA ALA A 65 6.62 5.52 6.97
C ALA A 65 8.11 5.29 6.68
N PHE A 66 8.90 4.90 7.68
CA PHE A 66 10.32 4.58 7.52
C PHE A 66 10.52 3.39 6.56
N VAL A 67 9.78 2.29 6.74
CA VAL A 67 9.84 1.13 5.83
C VAL A 67 9.41 1.51 4.42
N GLY A 68 8.34 2.30 4.29
CA GLY A 68 7.87 2.79 3.00
C GLY A 68 8.89 3.67 2.29
N VAL A 69 9.52 4.62 3.01
CA VAL A 69 10.56 5.50 2.46
C VAL A 69 11.80 4.70 2.07
N LEU A 70 12.25 3.75 2.92
CA LEU A 70 13.37 2.87 2.58
C LEU A 70 13.10 2.08 1.31
N SER A 71 11.89 1.51 1.18
CA SER A 71 11.46 0.78 -0.01
C SER A 71 11.42 1.67 -1.25
N LEU A 72 10.93 2.91 -1.12
CA LEU A 72 10.91 3.89 -2.20
C LEU A 72 12.33 4.25 -2.66
N LEU A 73 13.26 4.48 -1.72
CA LEU A 73 14.66 4.76 -2.04
C LEU A 73 15.34 3.59 -2.78
N ILE A 74 15.02 2.35 -2.41
CA ILE A 74 15.52 1.15 -3.12
C ILE A 74 14.97 1.11 -4.55
N VAL A 75 13.69 1.37 -4.73
CA VAL A 75 13.03 1.37 -6.05
C VAL A 75 13.56 2.48 -6.95
N GLU A 76 13.78 3.67 -6.42
CA GLU A 76 14.29 4.80 -7.20
C GLU A 76 15.80 4.71 -7.48
N GLY A 77 16.58 4.23 -6.49
CA GLY A 77 18.04 4.14 -6.59
C GLY A 77 18.54 2.93 -7.36
N PHE A 78 17.86 1.80 -7.24
CA PHE A 78 18.35 0.51 -7.74
C PHE A 78 17.33 -0.28 -8.56
N PRO A 79 16.57 0.33 -9.48
CA PRO A 79 15.50 -0.37 -10.21
C PRO A 79 16.04 -1.51 -11.08
N GLY A 80 17.23 -1.34 -11.70
CA GLY A 80 17.86 -2.38 -12.54
C GLY A 80 18.25 -3.62 -11.73
N GLN A 81 18.77 -3.45 -10.53
CA GLN A 81 19.12 -4.56 -9.64
C GLN A 81 17.87 -5.31 -9.18
N LEU A 82 16.77 -4.61 -8.88
CA LEU A 82 15.50 -5.24 -8.55
C LEU A 82 14.99 -6.10 -9.70
N ILE A 83 15.02 -5.59 -10.92
CA ILE A 83 14.62 -6.35 -12.12
C ILE A 83 15.48 -7.60 -12.26
N ALA A 84 16.79 -7.50 -12.06
CA ALA A 84 17.71 -8.64 -12.15
C ALA A 84 17.44 -9.71 -11.08
N VAL A 85 17.21 -9.30 -9.84
CA VAL A 85 16.89 -10.22 -8.71
C VAL A 85 15.61 -11.01 -8.97
N PHE A 86 14.60 -10.39 -9.60
CA PHE A 86 13.33 -11.05 -9.90
C PHE A 86 13.34 -11.84 -11.23
N GLY A 87 14.52 -12.06 -11.83
CA GLY A 87 14.73 -13.02 -12.93
C GLY A 87 14.48 -12.46 -14.33
N ALA A 88 14.49 -11.15 -14.50
CA ALA A 88 14.23 -10.46 -15.75
C ALA A 88 15.51 -9.92 -16.44
N SER A 89 16.70 -10.41 -16.05
CA SER A 89 17.97 -10.02 -16.67
C SER A 89 18.16 -10.77 -17.99
N GLY A 90 18.31 -10.01 -19.08
CA GLY A 90 18.63 -10.55 -20.40
C GLY A 90 17.53 -10.45 -21.45
N GLU A 91 16.42 -9.81 -21.12
CA GLU A 91 15.38 -9.52 -22.08
C GLU A 91 15.64 -8.21 -22.87
N SER A 92 14.76 -7.85 -23.79
CA SER A 92 14.95 -6.71 -24.69
C SER A 92 15.10 -5.37 -23.94
N VAL A 93 15.74 -4.38 -24.60
CA VAL A 93 15.85 -2.99 -24.09
C VAL A 93 14.48 -2.42 -23.71
N TYR A 94 13.48 -2.70 -24.54
CA TYR A 94 12.08 -2.29 -24.26
C TYR A 94 11.55 -2.86 -22.93
N TYR A 95 11.87 -4.13 -22.62
CA TYR A 95 11.49 -4.77 -21.36
C TYR A 95 12.07 -4.00 -20.16
N THR A 96 13.36 -3.70 -20.20
CA THR A 96 14.06 -3.02 -19.12
C THR A 96 13.52 -1.60 -18.90
N GLU A 97 13.32 -0.82 -19.97
CA GLU A 97 12.79 0.53 -19.89
C GLU A 97 11.37 0.54 -19.32
N PHE A 98 10.51 -0.35 -19.80
CA PHE A 98 9.15 -0.47 -19.30
C PHE A 98 9.14 -0.93 -17.84
N ALA A 99 10.00 -1.87 -17.45
CA ALA A 99 10.11 -2.36 -16.07
C ALA A 99 10.56 -1.26 -15.10
N VAL A 100 11.60 -0.49 -15.45
CA VAL A 100 12.06 0.65 -14.63
C VAL A 100 10.93 1.67 -14.44
N ARG A 101 10.21 1.99 -15.52
CA ARG A 101 9.08 2.91 -15.45
C ARG A 101 7.93 2.34 -14.59
N ALA A 102 7.62 1.06 -14.75
CA ALA A 102 6.59 0.40 -13.98
C ALA A 102 6.90 0.38 -12.48
N PHE A 103 8.15 0.05 -12.09
CA PHE A 103 8.59 0.11 -10.69
C PHE A 103 8.40 1.51 -10.11
N ARG A 104 8.88 2.54 -10.78
CA ARG A 104 8.80 3.92 -10.30
C ARG A 104 7.37 4.43 -10.19
N VAL A 105 6.57 4.22 -11.22
CA VAL A 105 5.19 4.74 -11.24
C VAL A 105 4.30 3.97 -10.28
N TYR A 106 4.31 2.64 -10.32
CA TYR A 106 3.43 1.80 -9.52
C TYR A 106 3.72 1.90 -8.02
N LEU A 107 4.99 2.07 -7.64
CA LEU A 107 5.43 2.09 -6.24
C LEU A 107 5.69 3.50 -5.70
N CYS A 108 5.44 4.57 -6.48
CA CYS A 108 5.69 5.94 -6.02
C CYS A 108 4.95 6.31 -4.71
N MET A 109 3.81 5.69 -4.44
CA MET A 109 3.02 5.90 -3.22
C MET A 109 3.09 4.75 -2.22
N ILE A 110 4.14 3.90 -2.29
CA ILE A 110 4.32 2.75 -1.39
C ILE A 110 4.34 3.16 0.09
N VAL A 111 4.80 4.37 0.40
CA VAL A 111 4.77 4.94 1.75
C VAL A 111 3.32 5.04 2.25
N LEU A 112 2.42 5.54 1.42
CA LEU A 112 1.00 5.64 1.78
C LEU A 112 0.35 4.26 1.88
N ALA A 113 0.76 3.30 1.04
CA ALA A 113 0.28 1.93 1.13
C ALA A 113 0.62 1.30 2.49
N CYS A 114 1.86 1.45 2.99
CA CYS A 114 2.27 1.00 4.31
C CYS A 114 1.45 1.67 5.42
N ILE A 115 1.32 2.98 5.39
CA ILE A 115 0.53 3.77 6.35
C ILE A 115 -0.95 3.32 6.36
N ASN A 116 -1.55 3.11 5.20
CA ASN A 116 -2.93 2.63 5.09
C ASN A 116 -3.12 1.26 5.73
N LYS A 117 -2.20 0.31 5.48
CA LYS A 117 -2.25 -1.03 6.09
C LYS A 117 -2.11 -0.96 7.61
N ALA A 118 -1.18 -0.14 8.11
CA ALA A 118 -1.03 0.10 9.55
C ALA A 118 -2.33 0.66 10.16
N ALA A 119 -2.94 1.64 9.51
CA ALA A 119 -4.18 2.25 9.97
C ALA A 119 -5.33 1.24 10.07
N PHE A 120 -5.49 0.34 9.09
CA PHE A 120 -6.53 -0.69 9.10
C PHE A 120 -6.34 -1.67 10.25
N ILE A 121 -5.12 -2.19 10.43
CA ILE A 121 -4.80 -3.16 11.49
C ILE A 121 -4.92 -2.49 12.87
N PHE A 122 -4.51 -1.22 12.98
CA PHE A 122 -4.64 -0.48 14.22
C PHE A 122 -6.12 -0.23 14.60
N LEU A 123 -6.99 0.07 13.65
CA LEU A 123 -8.44 0.17 13.89
C LEU A 123 -9.02 -1.16 14.39
N GLN A 124 -8.57 -2.30 13.82
CA GLN A 124 -8.93 -3.63 14.34
C GLN A 124 -8.50 -3.82 15.78
N ALA A 125 -7.26 -3.46 16.10
CA ALA A 125 -6.69 -3.58 17.44
C ALA A 125 -7.45 -2.75 18.49
N MET A 126 -8.04 -1.61 18.07
CA MET A 126 -8.91 -0.78 18.90
C MET A 126 -10.35 -1.31 19.04
N GLY A 127 -10.66 -2.48 18.50
CA GLY A 127 -12.02 -3.03 18.50
C GLY A 127 -12.95 -2.45 17.44
N ARG A 128 -12.44 -1.60 16.52
CA ARG A 128 -13.21 -1.01 15.42
C ARG A 128 -13.13 -1.86 14.15
N ALA A 129 -13.38 -3.17 14.28
CA ALA A 129 -13.24 -4.13 13.20
C ALA A 129 -14.07 -3.78 11.95
N PHE A 130 -15.32 -3.33 12.15
CA PHE A 130 -16.19 -2.94 11.04
C PHE A 130 -15.60 -1.78 10.21
N ALA A 131 -15.10 -0.74 10.87
CA ALA A 131 -14.49 0.40 10.19
C ALA A 131 -13.22 0.00 9.42
N SER A 132 -12.39 -0.87 10.01
CA SER A 132 -11.21 -1.44 9.35
C SER A 132 -11.57 -2.25 8.12
N THR A 133 -12.54 -3.15 8.24
CA THR A 133 -12.99 -4.00 7.13
C THR A 133 -13.58 -3.15 6.01
N LEU A 134 -14.41 -2.16 6.34
CA LEU A 134 -14.99 -1.26 5.35
C LEU A 134 -13.91 -0.48 4.58
N LEU A 135 -12.93 0.09 5.27
CA LEU A 135 -11.80 0.79 4.63
C LEU A 135 -10.99 -0.14 3.72
N SER A 136 -10.72 -1.37 4.19
CA SER A 136 -10.01 -2.37 3.37
C SER A 136 -10.79 -2.75 2.12
N MET A 137 -12.10 -2.95 2.24
CA MET A 137 -12.99 -3.24 1.11
C MET A 137 -13.04 -2.08 0.11
N ILE A 138 -13.16 -0.86 0.60
CA ILE A 138 -13.14 0.34 -0.26
C ILE A 138 -11.81 0.42 -1.01
N ARG A 139 -10.69 0.20 -0.34
CA ARG A 139 -9.37 0.25 -0.97
C ARG A 139 -9.18 -0.85 -2.01
N GLU A 140 -9.48 -2.09 -1.68
CA GLU A 140 -9.20 -3.22 -2.57
C GLU A 140 -10.22 -3.30 -3.72
N VAL A 141 -11.51 -3.14 -3.42
CA VAL A 141 -12.58 -3.35 -4.41
C VAL A 141 -12.92 -2.04 -5.13
N VAL A 142 -13.27 -0.97 -4.38
CA VAL A 142 -13.77 0.26 -5.01
C VAL A 142 -12.63 1.00 -5.72
N PHE A 143 -11.53 1.24 -5.01
CA PHE A 143 -10.40 1.97 -5.59
C PHE A 143 -9.47 1.05 -6.38
N GLY A 144 -9.11 -0.13 -5.87
CA GLY A 144 -8.21 -1.06 -6.54
C GLY A 144 -8.79 -1.57 -7.85
N VAL A 145 -9.87 -2.33 -7.79
CA VAL A 145 -10.51 -2.91 -8.99
C VAL A 145 -11.17 -1.81 -9.83
N GLY A 146 -11.87 -0.85 -9.20
CA GLY A 146 -12.56 0.22 -9.90
C GLY A 146 -11.62 1.08 -10.76
N LEU A 147 -10.50 1.55 -10.19
CA LEU A 147 -9.51 2.35 -10.95
C LEU A 147 -8.74 1.51 -11.97
N ALA A 148 -8.45 0.23 -11.66
CA ALA A 148 -7.81 -0.67 -12.60
C ALA A 148 -8.67 -0.94 -13.86
N LEU A 149 -9.99 -0.82 -13.76
CA LEU A 149 -10.91 -0.94 -14.89
C LEU A 149 -11.18 0.42 -15.57
N LEU A 150 -11.25 1.50 -14.78
CA LEU A 150 -11.63 2.83 -15.29
C LEU A 150 -10.48 3.57 -15.97
N LEU A 151 -9.24 3.45 -15.48
CA LEU A 151 -8.13 4.22 -16.04
C LEU A 151 -7.58 3.69 -17.37
N PRO A 152 -7.53 2.39 -17.67
CA PRO A 152 -6.98 1.89 -18.92
C PRO A 152 -7.68 2.39 -20.19
N PRO A 153 -9.01 2.56 -20.24
CA PRO A 153 -9.69 3.14 -21.42
C PRO A 153 -9.23 4.55 -21.77
N PHE A 154 -8.78 5.35 -20.76
CA PHE A 154 -8.33 6.73 -20.97
C PHE A 154 -6.81 6.85 -21.13
N PHE A 155 -6.03 6.04 -20.44
CA PHE A 155 -4.56 6.16 -20.37
C PHE A 155 -3.82 4.94 -20.90
N GLY A 156 -4.51 3.95 -21.45
CA GLY A 156 -3.91 2.70 -21.95
C GLY A 156 -3.17 1.94 -20.84
N LEU A 157 -2.01 1.38 -21.16
CA LEU A 157 -1.16 0.65 -20.20
C LEU A 157 -0.71 1.48 -19.01
N ASN A 158 -0.53 2.79 -19.19
CA ASN A 158 -0.20 3.68 -18.08
C ASN A 158 -1.34 3.79 -17.06
N GLY A 159 -2.59 3.62 -17.50
CA GLY A 159 -3.74 3.61 -16.61
C GLY A 159 -3.67 2.49 -15.56
N VAL A 160 -3.16 1.32 -15.93
CA VAL A 160 -2.92 0.22 -14.98
C VAL A 160 -1.85 0.62 -13.96
N LEU A 161 -0.77 1.27 -14.41
CA LEU A 161 0.32 1.70 -13.50
C LEU A 161 -0.13 2.80 -12.53
N TYR A 162 -1.00 3.71 -12.95
CA TYR A 162 -1.51 4.79 -12.11
C TYR A 162 -2.62 4.35 -11.15
N SER A 163 -3.27 3.21 -11.39
CA SER A 163 -4.40 2.76 -10.56
C SER A 163 -4.02 2.58 -9.09
N MET A 164 -2.86 1.99 -8.82
CA MET A 164 -2.39 1.72 -7.45
C MET A 164 -2.04 3.01 -6.67
N PRO A 165 -1.18 3.91 -7.20
CA PRO A 165 -0.90 5.17 -6.53
C PRO A 165 -2.14 6.00 -6.23
N VAL A 166 -3.06 6.09 -7.18
CA VAL A 166 -4.32 6.84 -6.99
C VAL A 166 -5.18 6.18 -5.92
N ALA A 167 -5.30 4.84 -5.94
CA ALA A 167 -6.03 4.11 -4.90
C ALA A 167 -5.44 4.36 -3.50
N ASP A 168 -4.11 4.35 -3.36
CA ASP A 168 -3.46 4.56 -2.07
C ASP A 168 -3.63 6.00 -1.56
N VAL A 169 -3.60 7.01 -2.43
CA VAL A 169 -3.88 8.40 -2.07
C VAL A 169 -5.33 8.57 -1.61
N LEU A 170 -6.30 8.08 -2.38
CA LEU A 170 -7.73 8.17 -2.03
C LEU A 170 -8.02 7.45 -0.70
N THR A 171 -7.41 6.27 -0.52
CA THR A 171 -7.53 5.50 0.71
C THR A 171 -6.93 6.23 1.91
N PHE A 172 -5.80 6.90 1.73
CA PHE A 172 -5.16 7.69 2.78
C PHE A 172 -6.11 8.78 3.31
N PHE A 173 -6.75 9.54 2.43
CA PHE A 173 -7.74 10.54 2.85
C PHE A 173 -8.93 9.90 3.57
N ALA A 174 -9.46 8.78 3.06
CA ALA A 174 -10.53 8.05 3.74
C ALA A 174 -10.10 7.57 5.14
N SER A 175 -8.87 7.06 5.27
CA SER A 175 -8.31 6.59 6.54
C SER A 175 -8.17 7.73 7.55
N VAL A 176 -7.69 8.90 7.12
CA VAL A 176 -7.58 10.10 7.98
C VAL A 176 -8.94 10.51 8.53
N VAL A 177 -9.97 10.50 7.68
CA VAL A 177 -11.34 10.83 8.10
C VAL A 177 -11.85 9.84 9.15
N VAL A 178 -11.74 8.53 8.89
CA VAL A 178 -12.25 7.48 9.80
C VAL A 178 -11.49 7.48 11.14
N ILE A 179 -10.16 7.64 11.10
CA ILE A 179 -9.34 7.74 12.31
C ILE A 179 -9.71 9.00 13.10
N GLY A 180 -9.88 10.14 12.42
CA GLY A 180 -10.31 11.38 13.05
C GLY A 180 -11.66 11.26 13.78
N PHE A 181 -12.63 10.58 13.17
CA PHE A 181 -13.91 10.26 13.83
C PHE A 181 -13.73 9.30 15.02
N THR A 182 -12.90 8.27 14.88
CA THR A 182 -12.63 7.32 15.95
C THR A 182 -12.01 8.01 17.18
N TRP A 183 -11.02 8.91 16.95
CA TRP A 183 -10.39 9.67 18.05
C TRP A 183 -11.34 10.66 18.73
N ARG A 184 -12.24 11.29 17.99
CA ARG A 184 -13.27 12.16 18.57
C ARG A 184 -14.23 11.39 19.46
N PHE A 185 -14.60 10.18 19.05
CA PHE A 185 -15.48 9.31 19.83
C PHE A 185 -14.81 8.87 21.13
N LEU A 186 -13.58 8.36 21.07
CA LEU A 186 -12.80 7.93 22.24
C LEU A 186 -12.55 9.07 23.25
N ARG A 187 -12.43 10.31 22.78
CA ARG A 187 -12.24 11.47 23.65
C ARG A 187 -13.49 11.83 24.43
N ARG A 188 -14.66 11.43 23.96
CA ARG A 188 -15.93 11.64 24.67
C ARG A 188 -16.10 10.66 25.83
N ASP A 189 -15.65 9.45 25.66
CA ASP A 189 -15.73 8.39 26.67
C ASP A 189 -14.73 8.61 27.82
N ASP A 190 -13.64 9.38 27.60
CA ASP A 190 -12.67 9.75 28.65
C ASP A 190 -13.20 10.85 29.61
N VAL A 191 -14.33 11.50 29.29
CA VAL A 191 -14.89 12.64 30.05
C VAL A 191 -16.19 12.27 30.79
N ALA A 192 -16.72 11.07 30.55
CA ALA A 192 -17.91 10.54 31.21
C ALA A 192 -17.54 9.53 32.28
#